data_ce82a05ce31a1236700867cc5587549e
#
_entry.id   ce82a05ce31a1236700867cc5587549e
#
_cell.length_a   1.000
_cell.length_b   1.000
_cell.length_c   1.000
_cell.angle_alpha   90.00
_cell.angle_beta   90.00
_cell.angle_gamma   90.00
#
_symmetry.space_group_name_H-M   'P 1'
#
loop_
_entity.id
_entity.type
_entity.pdbx_description
1 polymer ?
#
loop_
_entity_poly.entity_id
_entity_poly.type
_entity_poly.pdbx_seq_one_letter_code
_entity_poly.pdbx_strand_id
1 'polypeptide(L)'
;MSTDTALVVIDVQVGMFSASDPVYQGDELLTRIGHLLGKARQAQIPIVYIQHTSERKGHPLEDGTAGWQIHPSIAPRAGETIMQKRMPDAFY
;
A
#
# COMPACT_ATOMS: atom_id res chain seq x y z
N MET A 1 -14.62 20.62 -6.74
CA MET A 1 -13.64 19.54 -6.47
C MET A 1 -12.28 19.96 -7.03
N SER A 2 -11.25 19.76 -6.22
CA SER A 2 -9.91 20.11 -6.66
C SER A 2 -9.35 19.05 -7.60
N THR A 3 -8.82 19.47 -8.75
CA THR A 3 -8.11 18.57 -9.66
C THR A 3 -6.65 18.39 -9.27
N ASP A 4 -6.20 19.12 -8.23
CA ASP A 4 -4.81 19.10 -7.79
C ASP A 4 -4.58 18.18 -6.60
N THR A 5 -5.61 17.46 -6.18
CA THR A 5 -5.55 16.61 -5.00
C THR A 5 -5.59 15.15 -5.40
N ALA A 6 -4.75 14.35 -4.78
CA ALA A 6 -4.77 12.89 -4.90
C ALA A 6 -4.49 12.28 -3.55
N LEU A 7 -5.05 11.11 -3.30
CA LEU A 7 -4.74 10.31 -2.11
C LEU A 7 -3.66 9.30 -2.50
N VAL A 8 -2.54 9.33 -1.79
CA VAL A 8 -1.42 8.42 -2.05
C VAL A 8 -1.29 7.45 -0.88
N VAL A 9 -1.33 6.15 -1.20
CA VAL A 9 -1.19 5.08 -0.21
C VAL A 9 0.16 4.40 -0.44
N ILE A 10 1.04 4.46 0.57
CA ILE A 10 2.42 3.99 0.43
C ILE A 10 2.67 2.83 1.38
N ASP A 11 3.22 1.71 0.85
CA ASP A 11 3.72 0.59 1.64
C ASP A 11 2.67 -0.15 2.46
N VAL A 12 1.39 -0.04 2.14
CA VAL A 12 0.38 -0.78 2.89
C VAL A 12 0.25 -2.17 2.29
N GLN A 13 1.27 -2.97 2.51
CA GLN A 13 1.44 -4.31 1.93
C GLN A 13 1.43 -5.35 3.05
N VAL A 14 1.05 -6.57 2.68
CA VAL A 14 0.87 -7.66 3.65
C VAL A 14 2.11 -7.88 4.52
N GLY A 15 3.29 -7.83 3.92
CA GLY A 15 4.54 -8.06 4.64
C GLY A 15 4.83 -7.07 5.75
N MET A 16 4.21 -5.88 5.70
CA MET A 16 4.39 -4.88 6.75
C MET A 16 3.53 -5.16 7.98
N PHE A 17 2.55 -6.07 7.87
CA PHE A 17 1.59 -6.35 8.93
C PHE A 17 1.67 -7.77 9.46
N SER A 18 2.30 -8.66 8.72
CA SER A 18 2.31 -10.10 9.05
C SER A 18 3.66 -10.62 9.51
N ALA A 19 4.68 -9.79 9.56
CA ALA A 19 5.99 -10.18 10.02
C ALA A 19 5.97 -10.43 11.54
N SER A 20 7.03 -11.04 12.06
CA SER A 20 7.18 -11.23 13.50
C SER A 20 7.24 -9.91 14.26
N ASP A 21 7.48 -8.83 13.57
CA ASP A 21 7.54 -7.49 14.14
C ASP A 21 6.50 -6.60 13.44
N PRO A 22 5.20 -6.83 13.71
CA PRO A 22 4.14 -6.13 12.99
C PRO A 22 4.08 -4.65 13.31
N VAL A 23 3.47 -3.91 12.41
CA VAL A 23 3.22 -2.47 12.60
C VAL A 23 2.34 -2.28 13.83
N TYR A 24 2.75 -1.37 14.71
CA TYR A 24 2.00 -1.05 15.91
C TYR A 24 0.61 -0.53 15.55
N GLN A 25 -0.41 -1.10 16.15
CA GLN A 25 -1.82 -0.74 15.89
C GLN A 25 -2.18 -0.88 14.39
N GLY A 26 -1.68 -1.94 13.75
CA GLY A 26 -1.91 -2.15 12.32
C GLY A 26 -3.37 -2.20 11.92
N ASP A 27 -4.23 -2.88 12.72
CA ASP A 27 -5.66 -2.99 12.42
C ASP A 27 -6.35 -1.63 12.44
N GLU A 28 -5.99 -0.79 13.41
CA GLU A 28 -6.54 0.57 13.50
C GLU A 28 -6.09 1.40 12.32
N LEU A 29 -4.82 1.28 11.94
CA LEU A 29 -4.29 1.98 10.78
C LEU A 29 -5.03 1.60 9.51
N LEU A 30 -5.25 0.29 9.30
CA LEU A 30 -5.99 -0.20 8.13
C LEU A 30 -7.42 0.34 8.11
N THR A 31 -8.07 0.40 9.25
CA THR A 31 -9.42 0.94 9.36
C THR A 31 -9.45 2.42 8.96
N ARG A 32 -8.48 3.20 9.43
CA ARG A 32 -8.39 4.62 9.09
C ARG A 32 -8.12 4.84 7.61
N ILE A 33 -7.22 4.05 7.04
CA ILE A 33 -6.94 4.12 5.61
C ILE A 33 -8.18 3.77 4.80
N GLY A 34 -8.92 2.75 5.22
CA GLY A 34 -10.17 2.38 4.59
C GLY A 34 -11.20 3.50 4.58
N HIS A 35 -11.30 4.25 5.68
CA HIS A 35 -12.19 5.40 5.74
C HIS A 35 -11.77 6.50 4.78
N LEU A 36 -10.47 6.80 4.71
CA LEU A 36 -9.94 7.80 3.79
C LEU A 36 -10.18 7.41 2.34
N LEU A 37 -9.96 6.14 2.02
CA LEU A 37 -10.23 5.63 0.68
C LEU A 37 -11.70 5.79 0.31
N GLY A 38 -12.60 5.46 1.23
CA GLY A 38 -14.04 5.60 1.01
C GLY A 38 -14.43 7.04 0.72
N LYS A 39 -13.89 7.98 1.49
CA LYS A 39 -14.15 9.39 1.29
C LYS A 39 -13.60 9.89 -0.04
N ALA A 40 -12.38 9.47 -0.38
CA ALA A 40 -11.76 9.87 -1.63
C ALA A 40 -12.56 9.36 -2.83
N ARG A 41 -13.04 8.11 -2.76
CA ARG A 41 -13.84 7.52 -3.82
C ARG A 41 -15.17 8.25 -3.99
N GLN A 42 -15.81 8.62 -2.88
CA GLN A 42 -17.05 9.38 -2.93
C GLN A 42 -16.86 10.77 -3.52
N ALA A 43 -15.73 11.39 -3.24
CA ALA A 43 -15.41 12.71 -3.75
C ALA A 43 -14.75 12.68 -5.14
N GLN A 44 -14.57 11.50 -5.69
CA GLN A 44 -13.91 11.29 -6.99
C GLN A 44 -12.49 11.85 -7.03
N ILE A 45 -11.79 11.75 -5.89
CA ILE A 45 -10.39 12.11 -5.79
C ILE A 45 -9.55 10.94 -6.29
N PRO A 46 -8.60 11.17 -7.19
CA PRO A 46 -7.73 10.10 -7.68
C PRO A 46 -6.97 9.42 -6.54
N ILE A 47 -6.83 8.09 -6.63
CA ILE A 47 -6.12 7.30 -5.64
C ILE A 47 -4.94 6.62 -6.33
N VAL A 48 -3.77 6.77 -5.72
CA VAL A 48 -2.53 6.16 -6.20
C VAL A 48 -1.95 5.31 -5.09
N TYR A 49 -1.72 4.04 -5.38
CA TYR A 49 -1.01 3.13 -4.47
C TYR A 49 0.44 3.06 -4.91
N ILE A 50 1.36 3.20 -3.97
CA ILE A 50 2.77 2.96 -4.23
C ILE A 50 3.14 1.66 -3.56
N GLN A 51 3.47 0.67 -4.38
CA GLN A 51 3.83 -0.67 -3.94
C GLN A 51 5.34 -0.83 -4.09
N HIS A 52 6.02 -0.97 -2.96
CA HIS A 52 7.45 -1.20 -2.98
C HIS A 52 7.75 -2.64 -3.31
N THR A 53 8.75 -2.85 -4.15
CA THR A 53 9.16 -4.16 -4.62
C THR A 53 10.64 -4.36 -4.32
N SER A 54 10.96 -5.40 -3.56
CA SER A 54 12.34 -5.79 -3.30
C SER A 54 12.70 -6.98 -4.19
N GLU A 55 13.89 -6.96 -4.75
CA GLU A 55 14.43 -8.11 -5.48
C GLU A 55 15.23 -9.04 -4.56
N ARG A 56 15.39 -8.65 -3.32
CA ARG A 56 16.16 -9.39 -2.34
C ARG A 56 15.34 -10.56 -1.82
N LYS A 57 15.86 -11.77 -1.97
CA LYS A 57 15.21 -12.98 -1.45
C LYS A 57 15.09 -12.92 0.06
N GLY A 58 13.92 -13.29 0.57
CA GLY A 58 13.63 -13.27 1.99
C GLY A 58 13.18 -11.94 2.54
N HIS A 59 13.20 -10.89 1.71
CA HIS A 59 12.67 -9.59 2.13
C HIS A 59 11.14 -9.68 2.26
N PRO A 60 10.53 -9.02 3.27
CA PRO A 60 9.07 -9.04 3.41
C PRO A 60 8.30 -8.55 2.18
N LEU A 61 8.92 -7.71 1.36
CA LEU A 61 8.31 -7.17 0.15
C LEU A 61 8.93 -7.75 -1.12
N GLU A 62 9.42 -8.98 -1.04
CA GLU A 62 10.02 -9.64 -2.21
C GLU A 62 9.00 -9.78 -3.32
N ASP A 63 9.43 -9.45 -4.54
CA ASP A 63 8.59 -9.47 -5.74
C ASP A 63 7.87 -10.82 -5.91
N GLY A 64 6.57 -10.74 -6.08
CA GLY A 64 5.75 -11.92 -6.35
C GLY A 64 5.35 -12.72 -5.12
N THR A 65 5.81 -12.36 -3.93
CA THR A 65 5.41 -13.07 -2.70
C THR A 65 4.11 -12.50 -2.14
N ALA A 66 3.49 -13.26 -1.22
CA ALA A 66 2.29 -12.81 -0.55
C ALA A 66 2.52 -11.51 0.23
N GLY A 67 3.70 -11.36 0.85
CA GLY A 67 4.04 -10.16 1.62
C GLY A 67 4.14 -8.90 0.77
N TRP A 68 4.46 -9.06 -0.51
CA TRP A 68 4.57 -7.96 -1.47
C TRP A 68 3.22 -7.36 -1.83
N GLN A 69 2.14 -8.10 -1.73
CA GLN A 69 0.84 -7.66 -2.18
C GLN A 69 0.27 -6.56 -1.30
N ILE A 70 -0.51 -5.67 -1.91
CA ILE A 70 -1.25 -4.65 -1.17
C ILE A 70 -2.23 -5.36 -0.25
N HIS A 71 -2.35 -4.87 0.98
CA HIS A 71 -3.20 -5.53 1.98
C HIS A 71 -4.64 -5.63 1.48
N PRO A 72 -5.27 -6.82 1.57
CA PRO A 72 -6.61 -7.02 1.01
C PRO A 72 -7.69 -6.14 1.63
N SER A 73 -7.50 -5.68 2.85
CA SER A 73 -8.48 -4.78 3.49
C SER A 73 -8.61 -3.44 2.77
N ILE A 74 -7.60 -3.06 1.99
CA ILE A 74 -7.59 -1.78 1.27
C ILE A 74 -7.25 -1.99 -0.19
N ALA A 75 -7.69 -3.10 -0.77
CA ALA A 75 -7.36 -3.45 -2.14
C ALA A 75 -7.78 -2.35 -3.13
N PRO A 76 -6.97 -2.09 -4.15
CA PRO A 76 -7.32 -1.11 -5.19
C PRO A 76 -8.58 -1.55 -5.95
N ARG A 77 -9.33 -0.56 -6.42
CA ARG A 77 -10.49 -0.79 -7.27
C ARG A 77 -10.15 -0.43 -8.70
N ALA A 78 -11.03 -0.84 -9.63
CA ALA A 78 -10.86 -0.52 -11.04
C ALA A 78 -10.72 0.98 -11.24
N GLY A 79 -9.76 1.38 -12.06
CA GLY A 79 -9.49 2.79 -12.34
C GLY A 79 -8.51 3.46 -11.38
N GLU A 80 -8.16 2.81 -10.28
CA GLU A 80 -7.16 3.33 -9.36
C GLU A 80 -5.76 2.90 -9.83
N THR A 81 -4.78 3.75 -9.58
CA THR A 81 -3.42 3.57 -10.09
C THR A 81 -2.55 2.85 -9.08
N ILE A 82 -1.77 1.88 -9.55
CA ILE A 82 -0.74 1.24 -8.75
C ILE A 82 0.60 1.55 -9.42
N MET A 83 1.49 2.19 -8.66
CA MET A 83 2.86 2.45 -9.10
C MET A 83 3.80 1.55 -8.33
N GLN A 84 4.58 0.76 -9.05
CA GLN A 84 5.57 -0.10 -8.42
C GLN A 84 6.91 0.62 -8.37
N LYS A 85 7.51 0.63 -7.19
CA LYS A 85 8.82 1.25 -6.99
C LYS A 85 9.79 0.20 -6.50
N ARG A 86 10.83 -0.06 -7.29
CA ARG A 86 11.85 -1.03 -6.90
C ARG A 86 12.83 -0.42 -5.93
N MET A 87 13.19 -1.21 -4.93
CA MET A 87 14.12 -0.77 -3.89
C MET A 87 15.49 -1.34 -4.19
N PRO A 88 16.52 -0.49 -4.31
CA PRO A 88 17.89 -0.97 -4.50
C PRO A 88 18.35 -1.76 -3.27
N ASP A 89 18.98 -2.92 -3.48
CA ASP A 89 19.45 -3.75 -2.38
C ASP A 89 20.48 -3.05 -1.50
N ALA A 90 21.21 -2.11 -2.05
CA ALA A 90 22.24 -1.40 -1.31
C ALA A 90 21.71 -0.61 -0.11
N PHE A 91 20.42 -0.36 -0.06
CA PHE A 91 19.81 0.41 1.03
C PHE A 91 19.16 -0.48 2.08
N TYR A 92 19.28 -1.77 1.93
CA TYR A 92 18.63 -2.75 2.82
C TYR A 92 19.59 -3.90 3.12
#